data_4a6b8f4d61aeec7375f4410e8a1637ee
#
_entry.id   4a6b8f4d61aeec7375f4410e8a1637ee
#
_cell.length_a   1.000
_cell.length_b   1.000
_cell.length_c   1.000
_cell.angle_alpha   90.00
_cell.angle_beta   90.00
_cell.angle_gamma   90.00
#
_symmetry.space_group_name_H-M   'P 1'
#
loop_
_entity.id
_entity.type
_entity.pdbx_description
1 polymer ?
#
loop_
_entity_poly.entity_id
_entity_poly.type
_entity_poly.pdbx_seq_one_letter_code
_entity_poly.pdbx_strand_id
1 'polypeptide(L)'
;NNSYYTQAGGLGTQLNAGDAITSTQTIYIYAQSGTTPNCVAESSFVVTIGSLVLDPIADVVACDSYLLPALPQGNYFTETGGTGTQLNAGDSIESTQLIYVYAADGTCTDEISFNVTINTVSVDVIVDQTVCDSYTLPTLSANNTYYTQAGGLGTQLNAGDLITSNQTIYIYAQSGTTPNCIAESSFNVTVNVTPQVLPASNVTVCDS
;
A
#
# COMPACT_ATOMS: atom_id res chain seq x y z
N ASN A 1 -55.74 27.15 2.03
CA ASN A 1 -54.29 27.15 2.11
C ASN A 1 -53.79 25.78 2.65
N ASN A 2 -52.82 25.22 1.94
CA ASN A 2 -52.18 23.98 2.38
C ASN A 2 -51.02 24.29 3.34
N SER A 3 -50.88 23.52 4.41
CA SER A 3 -49.78 23.63 5.36
C SER A 3 -49.21 22.24 5.63
N TYR A 4 -47.89 22.15 5.89
CA TYR A 4 -47.21 20.90 6.25
C TYR A 4 -47.20 20.72 7.76
N TYR A 5 -47.39 19.48 8.20
CA TYR A 5 -47.37 19.10 9.61
C TYR A 5 -46.64 17.80 9.85
N THR A 6 -46.09 17.62 11.04
CA THR A 6 -45.42 16.37 11.45
C THR A 6 -46.38 15.29 11.95
N GLN A 7 -47.70 15.61 12.14
CA GLN A 7 -48.72 14.67 12.54
C GLN A 7 -50.01 14.89 11.78
N ALA A 8 -50.80 13.84 11.65
CA ALA A 8 -52.08 13.85 10.98
C ALA A 8 -53.08 14.85 11.68
N GLY A 9 -54.08 15.33 10.89
CA GLY A 9 -55.12 16.21 11.42
C GLY A 9 -54.65 17.67 11.62
N GLY A 10 -53.59 18.12 10.98
CA GLY A 10 -53.03 19.43 11.20
C GLY A 10 -52.37 19.62 12.55
N LEU A 11 -51.88 18.52 13.15
CA LEU A 11 -51.29 18.46 14.47
C LEU A 11 -49.75 18.36 14.38
N GLY A 12 -49.11 18.40 15.56
CA GLY A 12 -47.64 18.40 15.67
C GLY A 12 -47.04 19.75 15.29
N THR A 13 -45.81 19.71 14.77
CA THR A 13 -45.09 20.93 14.34
C THR A 13 -45.54 21.29 12.90
N GLN A 14 -45.97 22.56 12.73
CA GLN A 14 -46.17 23.08 11.39
C GLN A 14 -44.79 23.36 10.74
N LEU A 15 -44.63 22.92 9.50
CA LEU A 15 -43.42 23.12 8.71
C LEU A 15 -43.66 24.13 7.62
N ASN A 16 -42.65 24.90 7.28
CA ASN A 16 -42.67 25.89 6.21
C ASN A 16 -41.85 25.43 5.01
N ALA A 17 -42.09 26.02 3.87
CA ALA A 17 -41.22 25.77 2.71
C ALA A 17 -39.78 26.20 3.03
N GLY A 18 -38.83 25.28 2.86
CA GLY A 18 -37.43 25.48 3.18
C GLY A 18 -36.97 24.90 4.54
N ASP A 19 -37.91 24.46 5.38
CA ASP A 19 -37.54 23.78 6.63
C ASP A 19 -36.86 22.46 6.31
N ALA A 20 -35.72 22.17 7.00
CA ALA A 20 -34.95 20.95 6.81
C ALA A 20 -35.60 19.77 7.56
N ILE A 21 -35.78 18.64 6.88
CA ILE A 21 -36.17 17.38 7.48
C ILE A 21 -34.89 16.58 7.73
N THR A 22 -34.56 16.31 8.98
CA THR A 22 -33.28 15.67 9.40
C THR A 22 -33.43 14.22 9.85
N SER A 23 -34.67 13.69 9.85
CA SER A 23 -34.95 12.29 10.21
C SER A 23 -36.06 11.75 9.36
N THR A 24 -36.02 10.43 9.10
CA THR A 24 -37.10 9.74 8.38
C THR A 24 -38.41 9.91 9.11
N GLN A 25 -39.41 10.50 8.43
CA GLN A 25 -40.73 10.75 9.00
C GLN A 25 -41.80 10.92 7.91
N THR A 26 -43.06 10.77 8.32
CA THR A 26 -44.20 11.09 7.46
C THR A 26 -44.56 12.56 7.61
N ILE A 27 -44.70 13.28 6.50
CA ILE A 27 -45.16 14.65 6.44
C ILE A 27 -46.61 14.65 5.95
N TYR A 28 -47.45 15.40 6.64
CA TYR A 28 -48.85 15.56 6.34
C TYR A 28 -49.12 16.93 5.67
N ILE A 29 -49.87 16.94 4.61
CA ILE A 29 -50.34 18.15 3.95
C ILE A 29 -51.79 18.34 4.37
N TYR A 30 -52.08 19.36 5.17
CA TYR A 30 -53.38 19.62 5.73
C TYR A 30 -53.95 20.91 5.17
N ALA A 31 -55.18 20.84 4.76
CA ALA A 31 -55.93 21.99 4.25
C ALA A 31 -57.29 22.11 4.93
N GLN A 32 -57.74 23.33 5.22
CA GLN A 32 -59.04 23.61 5.75
C GLN A 32 -59.69 24.82 5.04
N SER A 33 -61.02 24.78 4.90
CA SER A 33 -61.75 25.82 4.22
C SER A 33 -61.85 27.14 5.04
N GLY A 34 -61.74 27.08 6.36
CA GLY A 34 -61.93 28.22 7.24
C GLY A 34 -63.37 28.76 7.26
N THR A 35 -64.33 27.96 6.78
CA THR A 35 -65.77 28.31 6.73
C THR A 35 -66.55 27.53 7.79
N THR A 36 -67.86 27.82 7.97
CA THR A 36 -68.74 27.06 8.80
C THR A 36 -69.83 26.36 7.97
N PRO A 37 -69.93 25.01 7.88
CA PRO A 37 -68.99 24.06 8.53
C PRO A 37 -67.59 24.10 7.91
N ASN A 38 -66.55 23.80 8.71
CA ASN A 38 -65.16 23.74 8.28
C ASN A 38 -64.91 22.38 7.54
N CYS A 39 -64.60 22.44 6.27
CA CYS A 39 -64.21 21.28 5.49
C CYS A 39 -62.68 21.10 5.51
N VAL A 40 -62.23 19.88 5.73
CA VAL A 40 -60.80 19.53 5.79
C VAL A 40 -60.45 18.49 4.75
N ALA A 41 -59.20 18.55 4.28
CA ALA A 41 -58.59 17.56 3.41
C ALA A 41 -57.15 17.30 3.87
N GLU A 42 -56.70 16.08 3.76
CA GLU A 42 -55.35 15.68 4.15
C GLU A 42 -54.77 14.69 3.15
N SER A 43 -53.48 14.78 2.91
CA SER A 43 -52.64 13.79 2.26
C SER A 43 -51.31 13.71 2.98
N SER A 44 -50.52 12.66 2.70
CA SER A 44 -49.22 12.51 3.32
C SER A 44 -48.20 11.89 2.36
N PHE A 45 -46.94 12.13 2.66
CA PHE A 45 -45.80 11.49 2.00
C PHE A 45 -44.70 11.18 3.03
N VAL A 46 -43.89 10.15 2.74
CA VAL A 46 -42.77 9.79 3.60
C VAL A 46 -41.50 10.45 3.07
N VAL A 47 -40.78 11.11 3.98
CA VAL A 47 -39.41 11.53 3.75
C VAL A 47 -38.51 10.50 4.39
N THR A 48 -37.70 9.83 3.58
CA THR A 48 -36.69 8.88 4.06
C THR A 48 -35.33 9.54 4.02
N ILE A 49 -34.69 9.66 5.18
CA ILE A 49 -33.33 10.16 5.30
C ILE A 49 -32.40 8.94 5.39
N GLY A 50 -31.69 8.68 4.31
CA GLY A 50 -30.61 7.70 4.26
C GLY A 50 -29.31 8.31 4.79
N SER A 51 -28.45 7.49 5.36
CA SER A 51 -27.07 7.82 5.64
C SER A 51 -26.18 6.73 5.09
N LEU A 52 -25.18 7.14 4.35
CA LEU A 52 -24.10 6.30 3.88
C LEU A 52 -22.84 6.79 4.58
N VAL A 53 -22.17 5.92 5.31
CA VAL A 53 -20.96 6.27 6.07
C VAL A 53 -19.93 5.15 5.86
N LEU A 54 -18.75 5.52 5.37
CA LEU A 54 -17.60 4.64 5.24
C LEU A 54 -16.75 4.70 6.51
N ASP A 55 -16.29 3.56 6.97
CA ASP A 55 -15.34 3.49 8.08
C ASP A 55 -13.96 3.99 7.59
N PRO A 56 -13.26 4.83 8.38
CA PRO A 56 -11.95 5.34 8.00
C PRO A 56 -10.92 4.20 7.90
N ILE A 57 -10.09 4.25 6.86
CA ILE A 57 -8.95 3.35 6.67
C ILE A 57 -7.69 4.12 7.04
N ALA A 58 -6.83 3.49 7.85
CA ALA A 58 -5.55 4.09 8.23
C ALA A 58 -4.56 4.07 7.04
N ASP A 59 -3.65 5.04 7.02
CA ASP A 59 -2.53 5.05 6.08
C ASP A 59 -1.67 3.79 6.24
N VAL A 60 -1.15 3.30 5.13
CA VAL A 60 -0.37 2.06 5.05
C VAL A 60 1.05 2.37 4.59
N VAL A 61 2.02 1.71 5.21
CA VAL A 61 3.41 1.66 4.73
C VAL A 61 3.77 0.19 4.50
N ALA A 62 4.19 -0.14 3.29
CA ALA A 62 4.53 -1.51 2.90
C ALA A 62 5.86 -1.58 2.15
N CYS A 63 6.43 -2.78 2.05
CA CYS A 63 7.62 -3.06 1.25
C CYS A 63 7.20 -3.59 -0.12
N ASP A 64 7.76 -3.00 -1.17
CA ASP A 64 7.64 -3.39 -2.58
C ASP A 64 6.21 -3.29 -3.12
N SER A 65 5.22 -3.77 -2.41
CA SER A 65 3.81 -3.69 -2.81
C SER A 65 2.84 -3.80 -1.62
N TYR A 66 1.61 -3.35 -1.84
CA TYR A 66 0.49 -3.53 -0.92
C TYR A 66 -0.72 -4.08 -1.67
N LEU A 67 -1.28 -5.20 -1.19
CA LEU A 67 -2.50 -5.78 -1.72
C LEU A 67 -3.72 -5.13 -1.07
N LEU A 68 -4.62 -4.59 -1.88
CA LEU A 68 -5.86 -3.99 -1.39
C LEU A 68 -6.75 -5.06 -0.73
N PRO A 69 -7.18 -4.89 0.53
CA PRO A 69 -8.08 -5.82 1.19
C PRO A 69 -9.51 -5.74 0.61
N ALA A 70 -10.36 -6.70 0.97
CA ALA A 70 -11.78 -6.61 0.67
C ALA A 70 -12.42 -5.48 1.48
N LEU A 71 -13.24 -4.65 0.81
CA LEU A 71 -14.05 -3.63 1.47
C LEU A 71 -15.39 -4.20 1.91
N PRO A 72 -15.92 -3.81 3.07
CA PRO A 72 -17.28 -4.13 3.46
C PRO A 72 -18.31 -3.37 2.61
N GLN A 73 -17.93 -2.17 2.11
CA GLN A 73 -18.78 -1.29 1.35
C GLN A 73 -17.95 -0.36 0.45
N GLY A 74 -18.48 0.03 -0.72
CA GLY A 74 -17.84 0.91 -1.69
C GLY A 74 -16.84 0.18 -2.58
N ASN A 75 -16.10 0.96 -3.36
CA ASN A 75 -15.06 0.50 -4.28
C ASN A 75 -13.85 1.42 -4.19
N TYR A 76 -12.68 0.88 -4.51
CA TYR A 76 -11.44 1.65 -4.61
C TYR A 76 -11.32 2.39 -5.93
N PHE A 77 -10.74 3.60 -5.88
CA PHE A 77 -10.47 4.44 -7.05
C PHE A 77 -9.12 5.15 -6.90
N THR A 78 -8.53 5.52 -8.05
CA THR A 78 -7.29 6.31 -8.07
C THR A 78 -7.54 7.81 -7.97
N GLU A 79 -8.79 8.27 -8.10
CA GLU A 79 -9.19 9.68 -8.05
C GLU A 79 -10.46 9.85 -7.22
N THR A 80 -10.67 11.08 -6.72
CA THR A 80 -11.85 11.46 -5.93
C THR A 80 -13.15 11.37 -6.74
N GLY A 81 -14.28 11.24 -6.04
CA GLY A 81 -15.62 11.23 -6.64
C GLY A 81 -15.97 9.93 -7.36
N GLY A 82 -15.31 8.82 -7.05
CA GLY A 82 -15.51 7.55 -7.74
C GLY A 82 -15.05 7.59 -9.20
N THR A 83 -14.02 8.39 -9.50
CA THR A 83 -13.43 8.57 -10.84
C THR A 83 -12.03 7.96 -10.95
N GLY A 84 -11.38 8.14 -12.09
CA GLY A 84 -10.10 7.50 -12.37
C GLY A 84 -10.24 6.00 -12.62
N THR A 85 -9.22 5.24 -12.26
CA THR A 85 -9.24 3.79 -12.40
C THR A 85 -9.87 3.16 -11.18
N GLN A 86 -10.89 2.32 -11.38
CA GLN A 86 -11.43 1.47 -10.31
C GLN A 86 -10.46 0.33 -10.05
N LEU A 87 -10.18 0.09 -8.77
CA LEU A 87 -9.32 -0.99 -8.28
C LEU A 87 -10.18 -2.01 -7.51
N ASN A 88 -9.69 -3.23 -7.44
CA ASN A 88 -10.40 -4.34 -6.80
C ASN A 88 -9.62 -4.86 -5.57
N ALA A 89 -10.31 -5.53 -4.68
CA ALA A 89 -9.65 -6.32 -3.64
C ALA A 89 -8.68 -7.33 -4.26
N GLY A 90 -7.44 -7.37 -3.76
CA GLY A 90 -6.36 -8.19 -4.30
C GLY A 90 -5.50 -7.50 -5.36
N ASP A 91 -5.87 -6.32 -5.85
CA ASP A 91 -4.99 -5.54 -6.72
C ASP A 91 -3.75 -5.08 -5.95
N SER A 92 -2.60 -5.11 -6.61
CA SER A 92 -1.31 -4.73 -6.06
C SER A 92 -1.02 -3.25 -6.30
N ILE A 93 -0.72 -2.53 -5.23
CA ILE A 93 -0.22 -1.16 -5.27
C ILE A 93 1.31 -1.22 -5.15
N GLU A 94 2.03 -0.87 -6.21
CA GLU A 94 3.49 -1.00 -6.32
C GLU A 94 4.23 0.34 -6.24
N SER A 95 3.48 1.45 -6.10
CA SER A 95 4.04 2.80 -5.96
C SER A 95 3.26 3.60 -4.94
N THR A 96 3.96 4.50 -4.24
CA THR A 96 3.34 5.41 -3.28
C THR A 96 2.26 6.25 -3.95
N GLN A 97 1.02 6.16 -3.45
CA GLN A 97 -0.13 6.90 -3.97
C GLN A 97 -1.25 7.04 -2.92
N LEU A 98 -2.16 7.98 -3.18
CA LEU A 98 -3.39 8.15 -2.44
C LEU A 98 -4.48 7.27 -3.08
N ILE A 99 -5.19 6.52 -2.28
CA ILE A 99 -6.31 5.67 -2.71
C ILE A 99 -7.60 6.23 -2.11
N TYR A 100 -8.64 6.30 -2.93
CA TYR A 100 -9.97 6.71 -2.54
C TYR A 100 -10.89 5.49 -2.42
N VAL A 101 -11.78 5.50 -1.43
CA VAL A 101 -12.89 4.56 -1.34
C VAL A 101 -14.17 5.36 -1.49
N TYR A 102 -14.92 5.08 -2.52
CA TYR A 102 -16.18 5.75 -2.85
C TYR A 102 -17.34 4.77 -2.79
N ALA A 103 -18.41 5.18 -2.13
CA ALA A 103 -19.67 4.44 -2.09
C ALA A 103 -20.83 5.34 -2.49
N ALA A 104 -21.85 4.76 -3.12
CA ALA A 104 -23.09 5.43 -3.49
C ALA A 104 -24.28 4.49 -3.26
N ASP A 105 -25.35 5.01 -2.68
CA ASP A 105 -26.65 4.36 -2.52
C ASP A 105 -27.77 5.37 -2.82
N GLY A 106 -28.34 5.25 -3.99
CA GLY A 106 -29.32 6.22 -4.49
C GLY A 106 -28.70 7.63 -4.65
N THR A 107 -29.14 8.56 -3.81
CA THR A 107 -28.63 9.94 -3.80
C THR A 107 -27.60 10.20 -2.70
N CYS A 108 -27.35 9.21 -1.83
CA CYS A 108 -26.34 9.31 -0.79
C CYS A 108 -25.01 8.84 -1.31
N THR A 109 -23.97 9.63 -1.09
CA THR A 109 -22.58 9.25 -1.40
C THR A 109 -21.70 9.53 -0.21
N ASP A 110 -20.64 8.74 -0.05
CA ASP A 110 -19.58 9.01 0.91
C ASP A 110 -18.23 8.60 0.34
N GLU A 111 -17.19 9.30 0.76
CA GLU A 111 -15.83 9.07 0.29
C GLU A 111 -14.84 9.24 1.43
N ILE A 112 -13.90 8.31 1.50
CA ILE A 112 -12.71 8.40 2.34
C ILE A 112 -11.48 8.22 1.46
N SER A 113 -10.31 8.57 2.00
CA SER A 113 -9.03 8.29 1.34
C SER A 113 -7.98 7.90 2.36
N PHE A 114 -6.97 7.16 1.91
CA PHE A 114 -5.81 6.77 2.71
C PHE A 114 -4.56 6.72 1.84
N ASN A 115 -3.41 6.99 2.44
CA ASN A 115 -2.14 6.91 1.76
C ASN A 115 -1.60 5.48 1.79
N VAL A 116 -1.13 5.01 0.65
CA VAL A 116 -0.29 3.81 0.55
C VAL A 116 1.12 4.28 0.23
N THR A 117 2.04 4.10 1.17
CA THR A 117 3.47 4.40 1.00
C THR A 117 4.22 3.10 0.73
N ILE A 118 4.87 3.02 -0.42
CA ILE A 118 5.68 1.85 -0.80
C ILE A 118 7.16 2.19 -0.63
N ASN A 119 7.79 1.48 0.30
CA ASN A 119 9.24 1.52 0.50
C ASN A 119 9.90 0.42 -0.32
N THR A 120 11.00 0.74 -0.99
CA THR A 120 11.81 -0.23 -1.73
C THR A 120 13.25 -0.16 -1.23
N VAL A 121 13.96 -1.27 -1.34
CA VAL A 121 15.40 -1.32 -1.11
C VAL A 121 16.08 -1.95 -2.31
N SER A 122 17.18 -1.33 -2.76
CA SER A 122 17.99 -1.86 -3.86
C SER A 122 19.14 -2.67 -3.30
N VAL A 123 19.31 -3.90 -3.79
CA VAL A 123 20.46 -4.76 -3.48
C VAL A 123 21.43 -4.75 -4.66
N ASP A 124 22.74 -4.63 -4.37
CA ASP A 124 23.80 -4.77 -5.36
C ASP A 124 23.85 -6.20 -5.88
N VAL A 125 24.16 -6.35 -7.16
CA VAL A 125 24.31 -7.65 -7.82
C VAL A 125 25.73 -7.77 -8.36
N ILE A 126 26.46 -8.77 -7.89
CA ILE A 126 27.78 -9.13 -8.38
C ILE A 126 27.66 -10.48 -9.07
N VAL A 127 28.26 -10.61 -10.25
CA VAL A 127 28.30 -11.88 -10.97
C VAL A 127 29.31 -12.83 -10.34
N ASP A 128 29.15 -14.14 -10.55
CA ASP A 128 30.07 -15.17 -10.06
C ASP A 128 31.52 -14.87 -10.50
N GLN A 129 32.46 -15.08 -9.59
CA GLN A 129 33.89 -14.78 -9.77
C GLN A 129 34.70 -16.05 -9.82
N THR A 130 35.65 -16.14 -10.76
CA THR A 130 36.67 -17.18 -10.79
C THR A 130 38.04 -16.52 -10.86
N VAL A 131 38.85 -16.73 -9.83
CA VAL A 131 40.12 -16.02 -9.63
C VAL A 131 41.25 -16.98 -9.24
N CYS A 132 42.50 -16.49 -9.29
CA CYS A 132 43.66 -17.20 -8.72
C CYS A 132 43.95 -16.61 -7.33
N ASP A 133 44.16 -17.51 -6.37
CA ASP A 133 44.60 -17.28 -4.98
C ASP A 133 43.63 -16.49 -4.11
N SER A 134 43.06 -15.36 -4.57
CA SER A 134 42.11 -14.58 -3.78
C SER A 134 41.25 -13.65 -4.62
N TYR A 135 40.05 -13.32 -4.10
CA TYR A 135 39.17 -12.27 -4.61
C TYR A 135 39.00 -11.18 -3.56
N THR A 136 39.19 -9.94 -3.95
CA THR A 136 38.96 -8.78 -3.08
C THR A 136 37.54 -8.29 -3.24
N LEU A 137 36.77 -8.21 -2.14
CA LEU A 137 35.41 -7.71 -2.16
C LEU A 137 35.37 -6.21 -2.53
N PRO A 138 34.59 -5.82 -3.54
CA PRO A 138 34.44 -4.42 -3.94
C PRO A 138 33.60 -3.62 -2.92
N THR A 139 33.57 -2.29 -3.08
CA THR A 139 32.69 -1.43 -2.30
C THR A 139 31.24 -1.62 -2.77
N LEU A 140 30.32 -1.77 -1.82
CA LEU A 140 28.87 -1.84 -2.07
C LEU A 140 28.24 -0.43 -1.99
N SER A 141 27.05 -0.34 -2.59
CA SER A 141 26.17 0.81 -2.41
C SER A 141 25.73 0.96 -0.94
N ALA A 142 25.22 2.15 -0.61
CA ALA A 142 24.69 2.39 0.74
C ALA A 142 23.62 1.36 1.13
N ASN A 143 23.55 1.04 2.42
CA ASN A 143 22.60 0.08 3.01
C ASN A 143 22.77 -1.38 2.54
N ASN A 144 23.86 -1.70 1.85
CA ASN A 144 24.22 -3.07 1.46
C ASN A 144 25.41 -3.55 2.29
N THR A 145 25.40 -4.84 2.67
CA THR A 145 26.42 -5.42 3.54
C THR A 145 26.66 -6.88 3.13
N TYR A 146 27.94 -7.29 3.11
CA TYR A 146 28.31 -8.68 2.83
C TYR A 146 28.16 -9.59 4.03
N TYR A 147 27.70 -10.83 3.76
CA TYR A 147 27.60 -11.92 4.75
C TYR A 147 28.03 -13.27 4.16
N THR A 148 28.43 -14.18 5.05
CA THR A 148 28.79 -15.56 4.67
C THR A 148 27.59 -16.49 4.61
N GLN A 149 26.41 -16.06 5.05
CA GLN A 149 25.16 -16.84 5.02
C GLN A 149 23.99 -15.95 4.64
N ALA A 150 22.96 -16.57 4.05
CA ALA A 150 21.73 -15.90 3.66
C ALA A 150 21.00 -15.26 4.86
N GLY A 151 20.15 -14.24 4.58
CA GLY A 151 19.35 -13.55 5.59
C GLY A 151 20.14 -12.60 6.48
N GLY A 152 21.28 -12.10 6.03
CA GLY A 152 22.15 -11.24 6.85
C GLY A 152 22.79 -11.97 8.02
N LEU A 153 23.03 -13.28 7.87
CA LEU A 153 23.57 -14.15 8.92
C LEU A 153 25.02 -14.54 8.65
N GLY A 154 25.61 -15.26 9.61
CA GLY A 154 27.00 -15.67 9.56
C GLY A 154 27.95 -14.52 9.90
N THR A 155 29.13 -14.53 9.26
CA THR A 155 30.12 -13.48 9.46
C THR A 155 29.88 -12.33 8.51
N GLN A 156 29.80 -11.11 9.02
CA GLN A 156 29.80 -9.90 8.23
C GLN A 156 31.19 -9.67 7.63
N LEU A 157 31.26 -9.34 6.36
CA LEU A 157 32.47 -9.02 5.63
C LEU A 157 32.45 -7.55 5.17
N ASN A 158 33.62 -7.00 4.87
CA ASN A 158 33.78 -5.63 4.47
C ASN A 158 34.39 -5.52 3.06
N ALA A 159 34.16 -4.39 2.41
CA ALA A 159 34.91 -4.03 1.20
C ALA A 159 36.42 -4.09 1.48
N GLY A 160 37.17 -4.73 0.60
CA GLY A 160 38.61 -4.96 0.76
C GLY A 160 38.97 -6.29 1.41
N ASP A 161 38.03 -7.00 2.02
CA ASP A 161 38.30 -8.34 2.55
C ASP A 161 38.66 -9.32 1.43
N LEU A 162 39.59 -10.24 1.72
CA LEU A 162 40.10 -11.23 0.78
C LEU A 162 39.36 -12.56 0.96
N ILE A 163 38.75 -13.05 -0.09
CA ILE A 163 38.18 -14.38 -0.17
C ILE A 163 39.21 -15.33 -0.75
N THR A 164 39.70 -16.24 0.04
CA THR A 164 40.82 -17.16 -0.30
C THR A 164 40.41 -18.61 -0.50
N SER A 165 39.11 -18.92 -0.41
CA SER A 165 38.54 -20.25 -0.61
C SER A 165 37.19 -20.16 -1.32
N ASN A 166 36.79 -21.25 -1.98
CA ASN A 166 35.50 -21.35 -2.65
C ASN A 166 34.37 -21.18 -1.64
N GLN A 167 33.50 -20.19 -1.90
CA GLN A 167 32.32 -19.95 -1.08
C GLN A 167 31.28 -19.07 -1.80
N THR A 168 30.05 -19.11 -1.33
CA THR A 168 29.00 -18.18 -1.71
C THR A 168 29.03 -16.97 -0.78
N ILE A 169 28.99 -15.78 -1.34
CA ILE A 169 28.88 -14.51 -0.62
C ILE A 169 27.48 -13.96 -0.85
N TYR A 170 26.85 -13.50 0.22
CA TYR A 170 25.53 -12.90 0.22
C TYR A 170 25.66 -11.40 0.40
N ILE A 171 24.88 -10.64 -0.35
CA ILE A 171 24.75 -9.20 -0.18
C ILE A 171 23.35 -8.95 0.37
N TYR A 172 23.28 -8.43 1.56
CA TYR A 172 22.04 -8.14 2.28
C TYR A 172 21.82 -6.64 2.35
N ALA A 173 20.68 -6.19 1.88
CA ALA A 173 20.29 -4.79 1.89
C ALA A 173 19.05 -4.57 2.76
N GLN A 174 19.02 -3.45 3.48
CA GLN A 174 17.87 -3.08 4.31
C GLN A 174 17.61 -1.58 4.24
N SER A 175 16.33 -1.19 4.20
CA SER A 175 15.93 0.20 4.04
C SER A 175 16.22 1.07 5.27
N GLY A 176 16.27 0.48 6.47
CA GLY A 176 16.38 1.20 7.74
C GLY A 176 15.12 2.01 8.11
N THR A 177 14.01 1.80 7.41
CA THR A 177 12.70 2.44 7.67
C THR A 177 11.78 1.53 8.50
N THR A 178 10.57 1.98 8.77
CA THR A 178 9.53 1.14 9.38
C THR A 178 8.32 1.07 8.44
N PRO A 179 7.96 -0.15 7.93
CA PRO A 179 8.66 -1.42 8.10
C PRO A 179 10.06 -1.39 7.47
N ASN A 180 10.97 -2.23 8.00
CA ASN A 180 12.29 -2.39 7.43
C ASN A 180 12.21 -3.35 6.24
N CYS A 181 12.36 -2.80 5.04
CA CYS A 181 12.36 -3.58 3.80
C CYS A 181 13.73 -4.20 3.59
N ILE A 182 13.77 -5.45 3.15
CA ILE A 182 15.00 -6.20 2.92
C ILE A 182 15.03 -6.76 1.51
N ALA A 183 16.24 -6.82 0.93
CA ALA A 183 16.53 -7.53 -0.31
C ALA A 183 17.86 -8.27 -0.18
N GLU A 184 18.03 -9.35 -0.91
CA GLU A 184 19.26 -10.14 -0.88
C GLU A 184 19.63 -10.60 -2.29
N SER A 185 20.93 -10.60 -2.56
CA SER A 185 21.54 -11.23 -3.71
C SER A 185 22.71 -12.10 -3.25
N SER A 186 23.22 -12.95 -4.12
CA SER A 186 24.41 -13.76 -3.82
C SER A 186 25.22 -14.01 -5.08
N PHE A 187 26.51 -14.29 -4.89
CA PHE A 187 27.41 -14.71 -5.94
C PHE A 187 28.41 -15.72 -5.41
N ASN A 188 28.92 -16.57 -6.29
CA ASN A 188 29.92 -17.57 -5.97
C ASN A 188 31.32 -17.03 -6.25
N VAL A 189 32.25 -17.28 -5.33
CA VAL A 189 33.68 -17.07 -5.56
C VAL A 189 34.36 -18.42 -5.67
N THR A 190 34.95 -18.69 -6.82
CA THR A 190 35.79 -19.87 -7.10
C THR A 190 37.24 -19.42 -7.11
N VAL A 191 38.02 -19.95 -6.18
CA VAL A 191 39.45 -19.63 -6.03
C VAL A 191 40.28 -20.83 -6.49
N ASN A 192 41.08 -20.64 -7.55
CA ASN A 192 42.06 -21.60 -8.04
C ASN A 192 43.43 -21.27 -7.45
N VAL A 193 44.12 -22.29 -6.95
CA VAL A 193 45.47 -22.09 -6.41
C VAL A 193 46.49 -21.97 -7.54
N THR A 194 47.32 -20.94 -7.47
CA THR A 194 48.42 -20.79 -8.45
C THR A 194 49.44 -21.91 -8.29
N PRO A 195 49.75 -22.69 -9.33
CA PRO A 195 50.74 -23.79 -9.28
C PRO A 195 52.10 -23.24 -8.90
N GLN A 196 52.80 -23.96 -7.97
CA GLN A 196 54.16 -23.64 -7.60
C GLN A 196 55.14 -24.21 -8.63
N VAL A 197 56.02 -23.35 -9.14
CA VAL A 197 57.09 -23.76 -10.04
C VAL A 197 58.33 -24.01 -9.18
N LEU A 198 58.82 -25.24 -9.21
CA LEU A 198 60.08 -25.55 -8.53
C LEU A 198 61.26 -24.90 -9.31
N PRO A 199 62.19 -24.19 -8.63
CA PRO A 199 63.34 -23.66 -9.32
C PRO A 199 64.23 -24.76 -9.86
N ALA A 200 64.53 -24.69 -11.17
CA ALA A 200 65.50 -25.60 -11.77
C ALA A 200 66.90 -25.17 -11.40
N SER A 201 67.73 -26.11 -11.01
CA SER A 201 69.18 -25.88 -10.79
C SER A 201 69.85 -25.61 -12.16
N ASN A 202 70.80 -24.68 -12.16
CA ASN A 202 71.64 -24.50 -13.36
C ASN A 202 72.43 -25.80 -13.61
N VAL A 203 72.33 -26.29 -14.83
CA VAL A 203 73.07 -27.48 -15.27
C VAL A 203 74.23 -26.98 -16.14
N THR A 204 75.46 -27.33 -15.71
CA THR A 204 76.65 -27.10 -16.56
C THR A 204 77.03 -28.46 -17.17
N VAL A 205 77.03 -28.53 -18.47
CA VAL A 205 77.48 -29.71 -19.23
C VAL A 205 78.81 -29.39 -19.91
N CYS A 206 79.75 -30.37 -19.94
CA CYS A 206 80.99 -30.27 -20.68
C CYS A 206 80.78 -30.89 -22.04
N ASP A 207 81.31 -30.24 -23.08
CA ASP A 207 81.37 -30.81 -24.41
C ASP A 207 82.31 -32.04 -24.37
N SER A 208 81.82 -33.16 -24.97
CA SER A 208 82.61 -34.37 -25.17
C SER A 208 83.05 -34.52 -26.58
#